data_bfd1a48aaae95310c1c4bce67b943b13
#
_entry.id   bfd1a48aaae95310c1c4bce67b943b13
#
_cell.length_a   1.000
_cell.length_b   1.000
_cell.length_c   1.000
_cell.angle_alpha   90.00
_cell.angle_beta   90.00
_cell.angle_gamma   90.00
#
_symmetry.space_group_name_H-M   'P 1'
#
loop_
_entity.id
_entity.type
_entity.pdbx_description
1 polymer ?
#
loop_
_entity_poly.entity_id
_entity_poly.type
_entity_poly.pdbx_seq_one_letter_code
_entity_poly.pdbx_strand_id
1 'polypeptide(L)'
;TPYTERNEHTHMEHTTQVAPEILEAFGLRPQGAATALTSGHINDTFLVEDEGKWILQRINHFVFPSPQDIMENITGVTEFLRAKIAARGGDPDRGTLTIRKTAGGSSLFVDSTGEFWRCMTYVDGASSHETVESAAMLREAGRAFGEFQSLLCDYPADTLHETIVDFHNTRVRFAQLREAAEKNAAGRLSQVEAEMAFAAQREADGSLLMDLLRERKLPLRVTHNDTKMSNVLMDNETGKAVCVIDLDTVMPGSALYDYG
;
A
#
# COMPACT_ATOMS: atom_id res chain seq x y z
N THR A 1 -13.83 13.38 -21.99
CA THR A 1 -13.06 14.12 -20.98
C THR A 1 -13.16 13.45 -19.61
N PRO A 2 -12.51 12.30 -19.38
CA PRO A 2 -12.58 11.64 -18.07
C PRO A 2 -11.57 12.18 -17.04
N TYR A 3 -10.63 13.02 -17.45
CA TYR A 3 -9.54 13.46 -16.55
C TYR A 3 -9.82 14.80 -15.84
N THR A 4 -10.69 15.63 -16.41
CA THR A 4 -11.12 16.90 -15.79
C THR A 4 -12.31 16.70 -14.84
N GLU A 5 -13.13 15.66 -15.05
CA GLU A 5 -14.25 15.37 -14.14
C GLU A 5 -13.84 14.50 -12.93
N ARG A 6 -12.65 13.84 -12.95
CA ARG A 6 -12.16 13.09 -11.78
C ARG A 6 -11.54 13.97 -10.69
N ASN A 7 -11.22 15.21 -10.98
CA ASN A 7 -10.60 16.09 -9.96
C ASN A 7 -11.59 16.70 -8.96
N GLU A 8 -12.89 16.63 -9.20
CA GLU A 8 -13.89 17.13 -8.24
C GLU A 8 -14.36 16.05 -7.25
N HIS A 9 -14.07 14.76 -7.49
CA HIS A 9 -14.50 13.66 -6.61
C HIS A 9 -13.34 12.92 -5.90
N THR A 10 -12.08 13.35 -6.09
CA THR A 10 -10.91 12.69 -5.48
C THR A 10 -10.49 13.31 -4.15
N HIS A 11 -11.14 14.35 -3.67
CA HIS A 11 -10.84 14.95 -2.38
C HIS A 11 -11.83 14.44 -1.32
N MET A 12 -11.38 13.43 -0.59
CA MET A 12 -11.94 13.15 0.73
C MET A 12 -11.61 14.35 1.63
N GLU A 13 -12.62 14.98 2.24
CA GLU A 13 -12.35 15.96 3.29
C GLU A 13 -11.65 15.24 4.45
N HIS A 14 -10.45 15.69 4.81
CA HIS A 14 -9.70 15.11 5.92
C HIS A 14 -10.45 15.32 7.24
N THR A 15 -10.66 14.23 7.99
CA THR A 15 -11.19 14.34 9.35
C THR A 15 -10.03 14.50 10.35
N THR A 16 -10.28 15.31 11.36
CA THR A 16 -9.34 15.52 12.47
C THR A 16 -9.77 14.82 13.76
N GLN A 17 -10.93 14.16 13.73
CA GLN A 17 -11.50 13.49 14.90
C GLN A 17 -12.04 12.11 14.53
N VAL A 18 -11.96 11.19 15.48
CA VAL A 18 -12.51 9.84 15.38
C VAL A 18 -13.82 9.81 16.19
N ALA A 19 -14.91 9.42 15.54
CA ALA A 19 -16.21 9.30 16.20
C ALA A 19 -16.21 8.12 17.20
N PRO A 20 -16.95 8.22 18.33
CA PRO A 20 -16.99 7.17 19.35
C PRO A 20 -17.43 5.79 18.82
N GLU A 21 -18.37 5.75 17.85
CA GLU A 21 -18.85 4.50 17.25
C GLU A 21 -17.72 3.68 16.59
N ILE A 22 -16.70 4.37 16.03
CA ILE A 22 -15.57 3.74 15.37
C ILE A 22 -14.66 3.06 16.41
N LEU A 23 -14.37 3.76 17.50
CA LEU A 23 -13.60 3.23 18.63
C LEU A 23 -14.31 2.02 19.24
N GLU A 24 -15.62 2.14 19.47
CA GLU A 24 -16.45 1.05 20.01
C GLU A 24 -16.48 -0.17 19.07
N ALA A 25 -16.59 0.03 17.76
CA ALA A 25 -16.60 -1.05 16.79
C ALA A 25 -15.35 -1.92 16.88
N PHE A 26 -14.18 -1.32 17.10
CA PHE A 26 -12.90 -2.03 17.29
C PHE A 26 -12.61 -2.37 18.76
N GLY A 27 -13.54 -2.09 19.69
CA GLY A 27 -13.35 -2.36 21.12
C GLY A 27 -12.20 -1.57 21.72
N LEU A 28 -11.96 -0.34 21.23
CA LEU A 28 -10.94 0.58 21.73
C LEU A 28 -11.55 1.51 22.78
N ARG A 29 -10.83 1.69 23.89
CA ARG A 29 -11.23 2.57 25.02
C ARG A 29 -10.06 3.47 25.41
N PRO A 30 -9.65 4.40 24.51
CA PRO A 30 -8.48 5.22 24.78
C PRO A 30 -8.69 6.11 26.00
N GLN A 31 -7.62 6.35 26.76
CA GLN A 31 -7.60 7.26 27.92
C GLN A 31 -7.58 8.74 27.49
N GLY A 32 -7.37 9.02 26.20
CA GLY A 32 -7.30 10.35 25.62
C GLY A 32 -7.88 10.37 24.20
N ALA A 33 -7.77 11.52 23.54
CA ALA A 33 -8.18 11.64 22.13
C ALA A 33 -7.23 10.87 21.20
N ALA A 34 -7.76 10.34 20.11
CA ALA A 34 -6.94 9.82 19.03
C ALA A 34 -6.08 10.94 18.42
N THR A 35 -4.79 10.67 18.18
CA THR A 35 -3.85 11.64 17.63
C THR A 35 -3.75 11.47 16.13
N ALA A 36 -4.11 12.48 15.36
CA ALA A 36 -3.95 12.45 13.91
C ALA A 36 -2.46 12.41 13.53
N LEU A 37 -2.10 11.48 12.64
CA LEU A 37 -0.76 11.38 12.05
C LEU A 37 -0.79 11.99 10.65
N THR A 38 0.11 12.94 10.41
CA THR A 38 0.15 13.73 9.15
C THR A 38 1.08 13.12 8.10
N SER A 39 1.68 11.98 8.36
CA SER A 39 2.65 11.32 7.47
C SER A 39 2.03 10.51 6.31
N GLY A 40 0.71 10.46 6.18
CA GLY A 40 0.01 9.81 5.05
C GLY A 40 -0.71 10.82 4.19
N HIS A 41 -0.77 10.59 2.86
CA HIS A 41 -1.41 11.54 1.93
C HIS A 41 -2.72 11.04 1.34
N ILE A 42 -3.05 9.76 1.53
CA ILE A 42 -4.23 9.13 0.92
C ILE A 42 -5.30 8.84 1.98
N ASN A 43 -4.93 8.16 3.05
CA ASN A 43 -5.83 7.76 4.13
C ASN A 43 -5.69 8.71 5.34
N ASP A 44 -6.78 8.98 6.05
CA ASP A 44 -6.65 9.62 7.36
C ASP A 44 -6.17 8.59 8.38
N THR A 45 -5.11 8.93 9.09
CA THR A 45 -4.42 8.02 10.01
C THR A 45 -4.39 8.60 11.41
N PHE A 46 -4.73 7.77 12.40
CA PHE A 46 -4.76 8.13 13.80
C PHE A 46 -4.00 7.12 14.66
N LEU A 47 -3.24 7.62 15.60
CA LEU A 47 -2.71 6.83 16.71
C LEU A 47 -3.73 6.82 17.84
N VAL A 48 -4.09 5.63 18.30
CA VAL A 48 -4.98 5.39 19.44
C VAL A 48 -4.21 4.65 20.52
N GLU A 49 -4.08 5.25 21.71
CA GLU A 49 -3.46 4.63 22.88
C GLU A 49 -4.55 4.08 23.80
N ASP A 50 -4.56 2.75 23.96
CA ASP A 50 -5.44 1.97 24.83
C ASP A 50 -4.55 1.02 25.68
N GLU A 51 -4.94 -0.22 25.93
CA GLU A 51 -4.04 -1.24 26.55
C GLU A 51 -2.79 -1.56 25.72
N GLY A 52 -2.66 -0.94 24.56
CA GLY A 52 -1.55 -0.93 23.61
C GLY A 52 -1.68 0.26 22.68
N LYS A 53 -0.89 0.27 21.59
CA LYS A 53 -0.97 1.31 20.57
C LYS A 53 -1.53 0.74 19.27
N TRP A 54 -2.43 1.47 18.66
CA TRP A 54 -3.14 1.06 17.48
C TRP A 54 -3.13 2.17 16.43
N ILE A 55 -2.99 1.78 15.18
CA ILE A 55 -3.25 2.64 14.04
C ILE A 55 -4.68 2.43 13.59
N LEU A 56 -5.46 3.49 13.62
CA LEU A 56 -6.81 3.53 13.09
C LEU A 56 -6.79 4.36 11.81
N GLN A 57 -7.34 3.84 10.72
CA GLN A 57 -7.33 4.53 9.43
C GLN A 57 -8.71 4.57 8.80
N ARG A 58 -9.06 5.75 8.26
CA ARG A 58 -10.16 5.89 7.32
C ARG A 58 -9.63 5.70 5.91
N ILE A 59 -10.14 4.70 5.21
CA ILE A 59 -9.71 4.36 3.86
C ILE A 59 -10.33 5.32 2.86
N ASN A 60 -9.51 5.90 2.01
CA ASN A 60 -9.99 6.75 0.92
C ASN A 60 -10.59 5.89 -0.21
N HIS A 61 -11.90 5.67 -0.15
CA HIS A 61 -12.62 4.84 -1.11
C HIS A 61 -12.77 5.48 -2.51
N PHE A 62 -12.42 6.76 -2.68
CA PHE A 62 -12.31 7.40 -3.99
C PHE A 62 -11.05 6.97 -4.74
N VAL A 63 -9.96 6.72 -3.99
CA VAL A 63 -8.72 6.17 -4.54
C VAL A 63 -8.80 4.64 -4.63
N PHE A 64 -9.42 4.02 -3.63
CA PHE A 64 -9.58 2.57 -3.48
C PHE A 64 -11.06 2.18 -3.54
N PRO A 65 -11.62 1.92 -4.72
CA PRO A 65 -13.07 1.75 -4.90
C PRO A 65 -13.67 0.55 -4.16
N SER A 66 -12.87 -0.45 -3.80
CA SER A 66 -13.29 -1.64 -3.07
C SER A 66 -12.47 -1.84 -1.78
N PRO A 67 -12.79 -1.08 -0.67
CA PRO A 67 -12.11 -1.27 0.61
C PRO A 67 -12.21 -2.70 1.17
N GLN A 68 -13.27 -3.43 0.82
CA GLN A 68 -13.44 -4.83 1.20
C GLN A 68 -12.34 -5.70 0.59
N ASP A 69 -12.10 -5.60 -0.72
CA ASP A 69 -11.09 -6.39 -1.43
C ASP A 69 -9.67 -6.09 -0.90
N ILE A 70 -9.40 -4.80 -0.59
CA ILE A 70 -8.14 -4.39 0.06
C ILE A 70 -7.96 -5.11 1.39
N MET A 71 -8.99 -5.11 2.23
CA MET A 71 -8.89 -5.71 3.55
C MET A 71 -8.83 -7.25 3.49
N GLU A 72 -9.41 -7.87 2.48
CA GLU A 72 -9.24 -9.31 2.22
C GLU A 72 -7.79 -9.62 1.85
N ASN A 73 -7.19 -8.85 0.91
CA ASN A 73 -5.79 -8.99 0.55
C ASN A 73 -4.87 -8.79 1.76
N ILE A 74 -5.01 -7.67 2.48
CA ILE A 74 -4.16 -7.33 3.61
C ILE A 74 -4.27 -8.38 4.72
N THR A 75 -5.49 -8.79 5.05
CA THR A 75 -5.71 -9.79 6.12
C THR A 75 -5.07 -11.12 5.74
N GLY A 76 -5.31 -11.61 4.52
CA GLY A 76 -4.73 -12.87 4.06
C GLY A 76 -3.21 -12.85 4.05
N VAL A 77 -2.61 -11.78 3.50
CA VAL A 77 -1.16 -11.62 3.41
C VAL A 77 -0.52 -11.48 4.80
N THR A 78 -1.09 -10.67 5.69
CA THR A 78 -0.52 -10.47 7.03
C THR A 78 -0.66 -11.71 7.91
N GLU A 79 -1.77 -12.44 7.87
CA GLU A 79 -1.93 -13.71 8.59
C GLU A 79 -0.93 -14.76 8.11
N PHE A 80 -0.67 -14.84 6.80
CA PHE A 80 0.32 -15.74 6.23
C PHE A 80 1.75 -15.35 6.63
N LEU A 81 2.10 -14.06 6.56
CA LEU A 81 3.39 -13.55 7.01
C LEU A 81 3.63 -13.86 8.49
N ARG A 82 2.64 -13.63 9.36
CA ARG A 82 2.71 -13.94 10.78
C ARG A 82 3.09 -15.40 11.03
N ALA A 83 2.41 -16.32 10.35
CA ALA A 83 2.69 -17.74 10.46
C ALA A 83 4.11 -18.09 10.00
N LYS A 84 4.58 -17.52 8.88
CA LYS A 84 5.94 -17.74 8.34
C LYS A 84 7.03 -17.17 9.25
N ILE A 85 6.83 -15.96 9.78
CA ILE A 85 7.78 -15.30 10.70
C ILE A 85 7.90 -16.14 11.97
N ALA A 86 6.78 -16.54 12.58
CA ALA A 86 6.78 -17.38 13.77
C ALA A 86 7.48 -18.74 13.53
N ALA A 87 7.22 -19.39 12.39
CA ALA A 87 7.86 -20.65 12.00
C ALA A 87 9.38 -20.53 11.83
N ARG A 88 9.90 -19.33 11.52
CA ARG A 88 11.34 -19.01 11.45
C ARG A 88 11.93 -18.57 12.80
N GLY A 89 11.14 -18.55 13.89
CA GLY A 89 11.57 -18.10 15.22
C GLY A 89 11.68 -16.58 15.35
N GLY A 90 11.10 -15.83 14.42
CA GLY A 90 11.00 -14.36 14.48
C GLY A 90 9.81 -13.91 15.33
N ASP A 91 9.73 -12.61 15.57
CA ASP A 91 8.62 -11.95 16.25
C ASP A 91 7.57 -11.46 15.24
N PRO A 92 6.39 -12.12 15.13
CA PRO A 92 5.37 -11.72 14.18
C PRO A 92 4.69 -10.39 14.53
N ASP A 93 4.73 -9.95 15.81
CA ASP A 93 4.11 -8.69 16.24
C ASP A 93 4.95 -7.47 15.84
N ARG A 94 6.24 -7.69 15.55
CA ARG A 94 7.14 -6.67 14.99
C ARG A 94 7.37 -6.83 13.49
N GLY A 95 7.35 -8.06 13.00
CA GLY A 95 7.75 -8.37 11.61
C GLY A 95 6.67 -8.12 10.56
N THR A 96 5.40 -7.98 10.98
CA THR A 96 4.28 -7.62 10.09
C THR A 96 3.13 -7.02 10.90
N LEU A 97 2.16 -6.40 10.20
CA LEU A 97 0.99 -5.82 10.83
C LEU A 97 0.03 -6.91 11.34
N THR A 98 -0.65 -6.63 12.45
CA THR A 98 -1.80 -7.41 12.92
C THR A 98 -3.07 -6.58 12.72
N ILE A 99 -4.02 -7.12 11.98
CA ILE A 99 -5.32 -6.46 11.76
C ILE A 99 -6.22 -6.75 12.96
N ARG A 100 -6.66 -5.67 13.63
CA ARG A 100 -7.65 -5.77 14.70
C ARG A 100 -9.03 -5.89 14.09
N LYS A 101 -9.72 -6.98 14.43
CA LYS A 101 -11.10 -7.21 13.96
C LYS A 101 -12.09 -6.46 14.85
N THR A 102 -13.22 -6.06 14.29
CA THR A 102 -14.36 -5.53 15.03
C THR A 102 -14.94 -6.60 15.96
N ALA A 103 -15.81 -6.20 16.89
CA ALA A 103 -16.54 -7.13 17.74
C ALA A 103 -17.36 -8.17 16.95
N GLY A 104 -17.76 -7.84 15.72
CA GLY A 104 -18.44 -8.74 14.78
C GLY A 104 -17.49 -9.62 13.96
N GLY A 105 -16.16 -9.53 14.16
CA GLY A 105 -15.15 -10.35 13.48
C GLY A 105 -14.73 -9.83 12.11
N SER A 106 -15.20 -8.66 11.66
CA SER A 106 -14.80 -8.02 10.40
C SER A 106 -13.47 -7.28 10.55
N SER A 107 -12.64 -7.27 9.51
CA SER A 107 -11.43 -6.42 9.41
C SER A 107 -11.73 -4.98 8.99
N LEU A 108 -12.98 -4.70 8.60
CA LEU A 108 -13.46 -3.43 8.11
C LEU A 108 -14.71 -3.00 8.88
N PHE A 109 -14.83 -1.72 9.19
CA PHE A 109 -16.03 -1.10 9.76
C PHE A 109 -16.52 0.01 8.83
N VAL A 110 -17.82 0.09 8.61
CA VAL A 110 -18.48 1.19 7.90
C VAL A 110 -19.23 2.01 8.93
N ASP A 111 -18.89 3.30 9.04
CA ASP A 111 -19.52 4.18 10.01
C ASP A 111 -20.89 4.68 9.54
N SER A 112 -21.57 5.45 10.41
CA SER A 112 -22.89 5.98 10.14
C SER A 112 -22.96 6.96 8.96
N THR A 113 -21.80 7.46 8.48
CA THR A 113 -21.68 8.35 7.33
C THR A 113 -21.33 7.60 6.03
N GLY A 114 -21.07 6.30 6.12
CA GLY A 114 -20.69 5.45 5.00
C GLY A 114 -19.18 5.39 4.72
N GLU A 115 -18.35 5.92 5.62
CA GLU A 115 -16.90 5.88 5.52
C GLU A 115 -16.33 4.55 6.05
N PHE A 116 -15.20 4.12 5.48
CA PHE A 116 -14.59 2.83 5.74
C PHE A 116 -13.39 2.95 6.68
N TRP A 117 -13.39 2.15 7.74
CA TRP A 117 -12.38 2.20 8.78
C TRP A 117 -11.73 0.85 9.01
N ARG A 118 -10.41 0.86 9.25
CA ARG A 118 -9.63 -0.30 9.65
C ARG A 118 -8.77 0.02 10.86
N CYS A 119 -8.41 -1.02 11.62
CA CYS A 119 -7.52 -0.89 12.76
C CYS A 119 -6.41 -1.94 12.68
N MET A 120 -5.18 -1.54 13.00
CA MET A 120 -4.00 -2.41 12.98
C MET A 120 -3.02 -2.03 14.07
N THR A 121 -2.07 -2.91 14.35
CA THR A 121 -1.03 -2.67 15.35
C THR A 121 -0.15 -1.49 14.98
N TYR A 122 0.25 -0.71 15.99
CA TYR A 122 1.37 0.21 15.93
C TYR A 122 2.65 -0.53 16.33
N VAL A 123 3.71 -0.40 15.57
CA VAL A 123 5.01 -1.05 15.87
C VAL A 123 5.86 -0.09 16.69
N ASP A 124 5.91 -0.33 18.00
CA ASP A 124 6.70 0.51 18.93
C ASP A 124 8.20 0.43 18.66
N GLY A 125 8.89 1.56 18.91
CA GLY A 125 10.35 1.65 18.76
C GLY A 125 10.83 1.55 17.30
N ALA A 126 9.94 1.78 16.34
CA ALA A 126 10.28 1.82 14.93
C ALA A 126 9.67 3.05 14.26
N SER A 127 10.33 3.58 13.24
CA SER A 127 9.92 4.77 12.50
C SER A 127 10.05 4.58 11.00
N SER A 128 9.19 5.25 10.23
CA SER A 128 9.34 5.38 8.78
C SER A 128 10.19 6.62 8.45
N HIS A 129 10.84 6.61 7.29
CA HIS A 129 11.69 7.69 6.81
C HIS A 129 11.32 8.07 5.37
N GLU A 130 11.04 9.35 5.12
CA GLU A 130 10.69 9.84 3.78
C GLU A 130 11.91 9.92 2.85
N THR A 131 13.10 10.07 3.41
CA THR A 131 14.34 10.24 2.66
C THR A 131 15.39 9.20 3.06
N VAL A 132 16.24 8.84 2.10
CA VAL A 132 17.39 7.95 2.34
C VAL A 132 18.53 8.76 2.93
N GLU A 133 18.88 8.51 4.18
CA GLU A 133 19.95 9.20 4.89
C GLU A 133 21.31 8.52 4.73
N SER A 134 21.31 7.22 4.38
CA SER A 134 22.56 6.46 4.20
C SER A 134 22.38 5.25 3.29
N ALA A 135 23.50 4.79 2.71
CA ALA A 135 23.53 3.54 1.93
C ALA A 135 23.17 2.31 2.80
N ALA A 136 23.42 2.35 4.10
CA ALA A 136 23.04 1.29 5.03
C ALA A 136 21.52 1.19 5.17
N MET A 137 20.84 2.32 5.31
CA MET A 137 19.37 2.41 5.37
C MET A 137 18.72 1.91 4.08
N LEU A 138 19.24 2.31 2.92
CA LEU A 138 18.74 1.82 1.63
C LEU A 138 18.91 0.30 1.48
N ARG A 139 20.03 -0.25 1.96
CA ARG A 139 20.27 -1.70 1.97
C ARG A 139 19.28 -2.44 2.86
N GLU A 140 18.95 -1.88 4.03
CA GLU A 140 17.96 -2.45 4.93
C GLU A 140 16.55 -2.43 4.32
N ALA A 141 16.17 -1.35 3.63
CA ALA A 141 14.90 -1.28 2.91
C ALA A 141 14.82 -2.36 1.81
N GLY A 142 15.86 -2.47 0.98
CA GLY A 142 15.94 -3.51 -0.05
C GLY A 142 15.91 -4.93 0.55
N ARG A 143 16.55 -5.13 1.72
CA ARG A 143 16.47 -6.41 2.44
C ARG A 143 15.05 -6.70 2.90
N ALA A 144 14.34 -5.70 3.44
CA ALA A 144 12.96 -5.86 3.93
C ALA A 144 11.99 -6.28 2.81
N PHE A 145 12.03 -5.59 1.67
CA PHE A 145 11.20 -5.97 0.52
C PHE A 145 11.59 -7.33 -0.06
N GLY A 146 12.89 -7.64 -0.13
CA GLY A 146 13.36 -8.97 -0.55
C GLY A 146 12.91 -10.07 0.41
N GLU A 147 12.90 -9.83 1.71
CA GLU A 147 12.38 -10.76 2.71
C GLU A 147 10.86 -10.91 2.62
N PHE A 148 10.12 -9.82 2.43
CA PHE A 148 8.68 -9.83 2.17
C PHE A 148 8.35 -10.73 0.97
N GLN A 149 9.04 -10.55 -0.16
CA GLN A 149 8.88 -11.38 -1.35
C GLN A 149 9.24 -12.85 -1.09
N SER A 150 10.31 -13.10 -0.32
CA SER A 150 10.75 -14.45 0.05
C SER A 150 9.74 -15.18 0.95
N LEU A 151 9.17 -14.47 1.93
CA LEU A 151 8.17 -15.03 2.84
C LEU A 151 6.86 -15.38 2.12
N LEU A 152 6.49 -14.60 1.11
CA LEU A 152 5.25 -14.75 0.33
C LEU A 152 5.44 -15.59 -0.95
N CYS A 153 6.60 -16.21 -1.17
CA CYS A 153 6.89 -16.89 -2.42
C CYS A 153 5.96 -18.07 -2.74
N ASP A 154 5.35 -18.66 -1.74
CA ASP A 154 4.39 -19.77 -1.80
C ASP A 154 2.95 -19.37 -1.38
N TYR A 155 2.68 -18.07 -1.24
CA TYR A 155 1.32 -17.58 -1.09
C TYR A 155 0.53 -17.80 -2.39
N PRO A 156 -0.74 -18.26 -2.34
CA PRO A 156 -1.58 -18.44 -3.53
C PRO A 156 -2.01 -17.07 -4.10
N ALA A 157 -1.13 -16.43 -4.86
CA ALA A 157 -1.31 -15.05 -5.33
C ALA A 157 -2.56 -14.86 -6.22
N ASP A 158 -3.07 -15.92 -6.83
CA ASP A 158 -4.30 -15.91 -7.62
C ASP A 158 -5.58 -15.75 -6.78
N THR A 159 -5.47 -15.82 -5.46
CA THR A 159 -6.58 -15.52 -4.54
C THR A 159 -6.70 -14.04 -4.20
N LEU A 160 -5.71 -13.22 -4.55
CA LEU A 160 -5.72 -11.78 -4.30
C LEU A 160 -6.57 -11.04 -5.34
N HIS A 161 -7.22 -9.98 -4.89
CA HIS A 161 -7.96 -9.04 -5.72
C HIS A 161 -7.02 -8.01 -6.37
N GLU A 162 -7.30 -7.62 -7.61
CA GLU A 162 -6.68 -6.46 -8.26
C GLU A 162 -7.40 -5.20 -7.77
N THR A 163 -6.91 -4.58 -6.69
CA THR A 163 -7.55 -3.45 -6.02
C THR A 163 -7.45 -2.13 -6.78
N ILE A 164 -6.45 -2.00 -7.65
CA ILE A 164 -6.28 -0.89 -8.58
C ILE A 164 -6.08 -1.47 -9.98
N VAL A 165 -7.15 -1.44 -10.77
CA VAL A 165 -7.15 -1.99 -12.13
C VAL A 165 -6.08 -1.32 -13.00
N ASP A 166 -5.33 -2.12 -13.74
CA ASP A 166 -4.28 -1.66 -14.64
C ASP A 166 -3.15 -0.86 -13.96
N PHE A 167 -2.88 -1.08 -12.66
CA PHE A 167 -1.89 -0.29 -11.91
C PHE A 167 -0.52 -0.30 -12.57
N HIS A 168 0.02 -1.46 -12.92
CA HIS A 168 1.29 -1.64 -13.64
C HIS A 168 1.10 -2.03 -15.12
N ASN A 169 -0.08 -1.76 -15.70
CA ASN A 169 -0.30 -2.03 -17.12
C ASN A 169 0.38 -0.98 -18.01
N THR A 170 1.62 -1.26 -18.38
CA THR A 170 2.42 -0.36 -19.22
C THR A 170 1.81 -0.10 -20.59
N ARG A 171 1.03 -1.02 -21.18
CA ARG A 171 0.32 -0.78 -22.44
C ARG A 171 -0.74 0.30 -22.29
N VAL A 172 -1.51 0.26 -21.19
CA VAL A 172 -2.49 1.29 -20.85
C VAL A 172 -1.78 2.63 -20.62
N ARG A 173 -0.64 2.61 -19.91
CA ARG A 173 0.16 3.83 -19.67
C ARG A 173 0.69 4.44 -20.97
N PHE A 174 1.16 3.64 -21.93
CA PHE A 174 1.57 4.15 -23.24
C PHE A 174 0.38 4.71 -24.05
N ALA A 175 -0.78 4.08 -23.98
CA ALA A 175 -1.99 4.62 -24.62
C ALA A 175 -2.38 5.98 -24.01
N GLN A 176 -2.37 6.10 -22.69
CA GLN A 176 -2.64 7.35 -21.97
C GLN A 176 -1.60 8.44 -22.31
N LEU A 177 -0.32 8.08 -22.42
CA LEU A 177 0.76 9.01 -22.81
C LEU A 177 0.51 9.57 -24.21
N ARG A 178 0.16 8.72 -25.19
CA ARG A 178 -0.17 9.16 -26.56
C ARG A 178 -1.39 10.10 -26.57
N GLU A 179 -2.45 9.73 -25.89
CA GLU A 179 -3.64 10.56 -25.79
C GLU A 179 -3.35 11.92 -25.14
N ALA A 180 -2.55 11.94 -24.09
CA ALA A 180 -2.13 13.19 -23.43
C ALA A 180 -1.28 14.06 -24.35
N ALA A 181 -0.37 13.47 -25.13
CA ALA A 181 0.45 14.17 -26.13
C ALA A 181 -0.39 14.76 -27.26
N GLU A 182 -1.34 13.99 -27.81
CA GLU A 182 -2.26 14.47 -28.85
C GLU A 182 -3.13 15.63 -28.36
N LYS A 183 -3.64 15.56 -27.14
CA LYS A 183 -4.44 16.64 -26.54
C LYS A 183 -3.60 17.88 -26.22
N ASN A 184 -2.33 17.69 -25.82
CA ASN A 184 -1.42 18.77 -25.41
C ASN A 184 -2.10 19.86 -24.59
N ALA A 185 -2.94 19.50 -23.62
CA ALA A 185 -3.86 20.40 -22.95
C ALA A 185 -3.16 21.57 -22.23
N ALA A 186 -1.94 21.34 -21.72
CA ALA A 186 -1.12 22.36 -21.06
C ALA A 186 -0.14 23.09 -22.01
N GLY A 187 -0.11 22.75 -23.30
CA GLY A 187 0.78 23.37 -24.30
C GLY A 187 2.27 23.09 -24.07
N ARG A 188 2.63 22.04 -23.32
CA ARG A 188 4.02 21.74 -22.89
C ARG A 188 4.70 20.62 -23.68
N LEU A 189 4.06 20.05 -24.71
CA LEU A 189 4.60 18.90 -25.44
C LEU A 189 6.00 19.18 -26.03
N SER A 190 6.22 20.40 -26.55
CA SER A 190 7.52 20.80 -27.09
C SER A 190 8.67 20.87 -26.05
N GLN A 191 8.34 20.85 -24.77
CA GLN A 191 9.33 20.85 -23.69
C GLN A 191 9.79 19.44 -23.29
N VAL A 192 9.12 18.38 -23.77
CA VAL A 192 9.34 16.98 -23.40
C VAL A 192 9.51 16.06 -24.62
N GLU A 193 9.96 16.61 -25.75
CA GLU A 193 10.14 15.85 -27.01
C GLU A 193 11.16 14.71 -26.85
N ALA A 194 12.24 14.95 -26.09
CA ALA A 194 13.26 13.93 -25.84
C ALA A 194 12.74 12.77 -25.01
N GLU A 195 11.95 13.05 -23.98
CA GLU A 195 11.30 12.06 -23.11
C GLU A 195 10.24 11.27 -23.87
N MET A 196 9.47 11.96 -24.75
CA MET A 196 8.51 11.30 -25.62
C MET A 196 9.18 10.33 -26.60
N ALA A 197 10.28 10.74 -27.21
CA ALA A 197 11.07 9.89 -28.10
C ALA A 197 11.68 8.70 -27.34
N PHE A 198 12.20 8.94 -26.14
CA PHE A 198 12.73 7.90 -25.27
C PHE A 198 11.67 6.83 -24.92
N ALA A 199 10.46 7.27 -24.50
CA ALA A 199 9.36 6.38 -24.19
C ALA A 199 8.93 5.57 -25.42
N ALA A 200 8.72 6.24 -26.58
CA ALA A 200 8.28 5.58 -27.81
C ALA A 200 9.26 4.47 -28.27
N GLN A 201 10.57 4.67 -28.14
CA GLN A 201 11.58 3.65 -28.48
C GLN A 201 11.52 2.42 -27.59
N ARG A 202 10.93 2.51 -26.39
CA ARG A 202 10.87 1.44 -25.39
C ARG A 202 9.46 0.86 -25.19
N GLU A 203 8.51 1.24 -26.02
CA GLU A 203 7.13 0.75 -25.89
C GLU A 203 7.03 -0.78 -25.97
N ALA A 204 7.81 -1.40 -26.85
CA ALA A 204 7.86 -2.85 -26.96
C ALA A 204 8.43 -3.51 -25.70
N ASP A 205 9.50 -2.95 -25.14
CA ASP A 205 10.13 -3.47 -23.91
C ASP A 205 9.20 -3.28 -22.70
N GLY A 206 8.48 -2.17 -22.66
CA GLY A 206 7.52 -1.87 -21.58
C GLY A 206 6.39 -2.89 -21.45
N SER A 207 6.04 -3.61 -22.52
CA SER A 207 5.00 -4.64 -22.51
C SER A 207 5.49 -6.02 -22.09
N LEU A 208 6.80 -6.24 -22.04
CA LEU A 208 7.42 -7.57 -21.93
C LEU A 208 6.97 -8.33 -20.69
N LEU A 209 7.00 -7.71 -19.52
CA LEU A 209 6.61 -8.39 -18.27
C LEU A 209 5.16 -8.82 -18.26
N MET A 210 4.26 -7.99 -18.79
CA MET A 210 2.84 -8.31 -18.89
C MET A 210 2.60 -9.48 -19.85
N ASP A 211 3.31 -9.52 -20.95
CA ASP A 211 3.20 -10.62 -21.91
C ASP A 211 3.71 -11.93 -21.30
N LEU A 212 4.84 -11.90 -20.60
CA LEU A 212 5.40 -13.07 -19.92
C LEU A 212 4.48 -13.59 -18.80
N LEU A 213 3.82 -12.69 -18.03
CA LEU A 213 2.82 -13.09 -17.04
C LEU A 213 1.60 -13.74 -17.72
N ARG A 214 1.05 -13.10 -18.75
CA ARG A 214 -0.10 -13.62 -19.51
C ARG A 214 0.19 -14.98 -20.13
N GLU A 215 1.41 -15.19 -20.65
CA GLU A 215 1.87 -16.44 -21.23
C GLU A 215 2.30 -17.46 -20.16
N ARG A 216 2.19 -17.13 -18.86
CA ARG A 216 2.62 -17.96 -17.72
C ARG A 216 4.11 -18.35 -17.77
N LYS A 217 4.94 -17.54 -18.41
CA LYS A 217 6.39 -17.69 -18.43
C LYS A 217 7.05 -17.08 -17.18
N LEU A 218 6.38 -16.16 -16.51
CA LEU A 218 6.71 -15.69 -15.18
C LEU A 218 5.66 -16.19 -14.19
N PRO A 219 6.07 -16.56 -12.97
CA PRO A 219 5.13 -16.93 -11.93
C PRO A 219 4.37 -15.69 -11.45
N LEU A 220 3.07 -15.85 -11.19
CA LEU A 220 2.29 -14.88 -10.46
C LEU A 220 2.76 -14.87 -8.99
N ARG A 221 2.96 -13.69 -8.42
CA ARG A 221 3.43 -13.47 -7.05
C ARG A 221 2.57 -12.45 -6.35
N VAL A 222 2.67 -12.42 -5.03
CA VAL A 222 2.23 -11.26 -4.25
C VAL A 222 3.21 -10.14 -4.51
N THR A 223 2.73 -8.97 -4.90
CA THR A 223 3.55 -7.76 -5.10
C THR A 223 3.08 -6.65 -4.19
N HIS A 224 4.01 -5.89 -3.63
CA HIS A 224 3.70 -4.73 -2.79
C HIS A 224 3.25 -3.55 -3.66
N ASN A 225 3.92 -3.35 -4.80
CA ASN A 225 3.65 -2.33 -5.82
C ASN A 225 3.92 -0.87 -5.41
N ASP A 226 4.36 -0.62 -4.17
CA ASP A 226 4.76 0.71 -3.68
C ASP A 226 6.00 0.60 -2.77
N THR A 227 7.10 0.10 -3.34
CA THR A 227 8.35 -0.21 -2.63
C THR A 227 9.19 1.04 -2.38
N LYS A 228 8.64 2.02 -1.67
CA LYS A 228 9.35 3.24 -1.27
C LYS A 228 9.89 3.14 0.16
N MET A 229 10.86 4.01 0.47
CA MET A 229 11.55 4.05 1.77
C MET A 229 10.59 4.21 2.95
N SER A 230 9.58 5.08 2.82
CA SER A 230 8.60 5.35 3.87
C SER A 230 7.66 4.19 4.16
N ASN A 231 7.65 3.14 3.32
CA ASN A 231 6.86 1.92 3.55
C ASN A 231 7.65 0.82 4.27
N VAL A 232 8.81 1.17 4.85
CA VAL A 232 9.58 0.27 5.71
C VAL A 232 9.80 0.94 7.07
N LEU A 233 9.38 0.28 8.14
CA LEU A 233 9.69 0.70 9.50
C LEU A 233 11.10 0.25 9.87
N MET A 234 11.91 1.19 10.33
CA MET A 234 13.25 0.97 10.83
C MET A 234 13.25 1.00 12.36
N ASP A 235 13.88 0.04 12.99
CA ASP A 235 14.09 0.01 14.44
C ASP A 235 14.96 1.21 14.88
N ASN A 236 14.48 1.98 15.83
CA ASN A 236 15.09 3.24 16.23
C ASN A 236 16.45 3.09 16.93
N GLU A 237 16.74 1.91 17.49
CA GLU A 237 18.01 1.66 18.19
C GLU A 237 19.06 1.07 17.25
N THR A 238 18.66 0.13 16.38
CA THR A 238 19.59 -0.64 15.56
C THR A 238 19.67 -0.16 14.11
N GLY A 239 18.71 0.64 13.64
CA GLY A 239 18.57 1.07 12.27
C GLY A 239 18.24 -0.06 11.29
N LYS A 240 17.86 -1.24 11.79
CA LYS A 240 17.46 -2.37 10.94
C LYS A 240 15.99 -2.28 10.56
N ALA A 241 15.67 -2.68 9.35
CA ALA A 241 14.29 -2.81 8.93
C ALA A 241 13.58 -3.92 9.70
N VAL A 242 12.37 -3.65 10.19
CA VAL A 242 11.56 -4.56 11.01
C VAL A 242 10.23 -4.93 10.38
N CYS A 243 9.55 -4.00 9.71
CA CYS A 243 8.21 -4.23 9.17
C CYS A 243 8.01 -3.49 7.84
N VAL A 244 7.43 -4.16 6.85
CA VAL A 244 6.90 -3.54 5.63
C VAL A 244 5.46 -3.13 5.91
N ILE A 245 5.11 -1.89 5.59
CA ILE A 245 3.80 -1.28 5.85
C ILE A 245 3.19 -0.72 4.58
N ASP A 246 1.99 -0.13 4.68
CA ASP A 246 1.22 0.44 3.56
C ASP A 246 0.89 -0.59 2.47
N LEU A 247 0.13 -1.62 2.90
CA LEU A 247 -0.19 -2.79 2.08
C LEU A 247 -1.41 -2.57 1.16
N ASP A 248 -1.86 -1.34 0.94
CA ASP A 248 -3.08 -1.02 0.16
C ASP A 248 -2.95 -1.39 -1.32
N THR A 249 -1.73 -1.41 -1.82
CA THR A 249 -1.39 -1.77 -3.20
C THR A 249 -0.96 -3.23 -3.36
N VAL A 250 -1.10 -4.04 -2.31
CA VAL A 250 -0.76 -5.47 -2.40
C VAL A 250 -1.74 -6.18 -3.32
N MET A 251 -1.22 -6.68 -4.45
CA MET A 251 -1.99 -7.30 -5.53
C MET A 251 -1.23 -8.48 -6.14
N PRO A 252 -1.87 -9.32 -6.97
CA PRO A 252 -1.17 -10.31 -7.76
C PRO A 252 -0.38 -9.64 -8.89
N GLY A 253 0.87 -10.03 -9.09
CA GLY A 253 1.72 -9.44 -10.12
C GLY A 253 3.04 -10.17 -10.35
N SER A 254 4.01 -9.45 -10.92
CA SER A 254 5.38 -9.92 -11.04
C SER A 254 6.22 -9.37 -9.88
N ALA A 255 7.00 -10.23 -9.22
CA ALA A 255 7.97 -9.78 -8.21
C ALA A 255 8.97 -8.74 -8.78
N LEU A 256 9.11 -8.65 -10.09
CA LEU A 256 9.95 -7.66 -10.75
C LEU A 256 9.39 -6.23 -10.66
N TYR A 257 8.09 -6.06 -10.37
CA TYR A 257 7.51 -4.75 -10.10
C TYR A 257 8.04 -4.13 -8.79
N ASP A 258 8.34 -5.00 -7.81
CA ASP A 258 8.89 -4.57 -6.52
C ASP A 258 10.42 -4.41 -6.55
N TYR A 259 11.08 -4.99 -7.56
CA TYR A 259 12.53 -4.91 -7.72
C TYR A 259 12.98 -3.62 -8.41
N GLY A 260 12.23 -3.13 -9.38
CA GLY A 260 12.54 -1.91 -10.15
C GLY A 260 12.05 -0.66 -9.47
#